data_92a0bb3f644cab0dd08d2c867e561f4c
#
_entry.id   92a0bb3f644cab0dd08d2c867e561f4c
#
_cell.length_a   1.000
_cell.length_b   1.000
_cell.length_c   1.000
_cell.angle_alpha   90.00
_cell.angle_beta   90.00
_cell.angle_gamma   90.00
#
_symmetry.space_group_name_H-M   'P 1'
#
loop_
_entity.id
_entity.type
_entity.pdbx_description
1 polymer ?
#
loop_
_entity_poly.entity_id
_entity_poly.type
_entity_poly.pdbx_seq_one_letter_code
_entity_poly.pdbx_strand_id
1 'polypeptide(L)'
;LALIQFDAHSDTWPDDGARNDHGTMFLRAAKTGVIDPSRSIQVGIRSHNPERHGIEVMTAPAVHRSGIDATISAIRDRVGDAKAYLTFDVDVLDPAFAPGTGTPVAGGLASWQALEILRGLSGLDIVGADVVEVSPPYDHAEITALAAATVAHDILCLWAQDERAA
;
A
#
# COMPACT_ATOMS: atom_id res chain seq x y z
N LEU A 1 7.82 12.73 -4.54
CA LEU A 1 7.72 11.75 -3.46
C LEU A 1 7.87 10.33 -4.02
N ALA A 2 8.44 9.39 -3.26
CA ALA A 2 8.22 7.97 -3.48
C ALA A 2 6.78 7.60 -3.06
N LEU A 3 6.16 6.64 -3.75
CA LEU A 3 4.89 6.03 -3.33
C LEU A 3 5.19 4.62 -2.80
N ILE A 4 4.69 4.32 -1.60
CA ILE A 4 4.61 2.96 -1.06
C ILE A 4 3.12 2.62 -1.01
N GLN A 5 2.65 1.79 -1.94
CA GLN A 5 1.24 1.41 -2.02
C GLN A 5 1.06 -0.06 -1.63
N PHE A 6 0.22 -0.31 -0.64
CA PHE A 6 -0.32 -1.62 -0.30
C PHE A 6 -1.73 -1.73 -0.85
N ASP A 7 -1.98 -2.63 -1.80
CA ASP A 7 -3.25 -2.67 -2.53
C ASP A 7 -3.39 -3.98 -3.33
N ALA A 8 -4.61 -4.41 -3.58
CA ALA A 8 -4.90 -5.45 -4.57
C ALA A 8 -4.88 -4.91 -6.01
N HIS A 9 -5.07 -3.59 -6.16
CA HIS A 9 -5.21 -2.87 -7.42
C HIS A 9 -4.04 -1.92 -7.64
N SER A 10 -3.74 -1.62 -8.90
CA SER A 10 -2.61 -0.74 -9.21
C SER A 10 -2.95 0.75 -9.09
N ASP A 11 -4.22 1.09 -9.25
CA ASP A 11 -4.73 2.47 -9.30
C ASP A 11 -4.00 3.39 -10.30
N THR A 12 -3.50 2.74 -11.34
CA THR A 12 -2.79 3.38 -12.47
C THR A 12 -3.47 3.10 -13.81
N TRP A 13 -4.78 2.85 -13.80
CA TRP A 13 -5.55 2.68 -15.02
C TRP A 13 -5.58 3.96 -15.85
N PRO A 14 -5.63 3.86 -17.20
CA PRO A 14 -5.81 5.02 -18.05
C PRO A 14 -7.09 5.78 -17.70
N ASP A 15 -7.01 7.10 -17.62
CA ASP A 15 -8.15 7.99 -17.45
C ASP A 15 -8.34 8.89 -18.69
N ASP A 16 -9.52 9.47 -18.85
CA ASP A 16 -9.84 10.44 -19.88
C ASP A 16 -9.37 11.86 -19.54
N GLY A 17 -8.75 12.05 -18.36
CA GLY A 17 -8.31 13.34 -17.87
C GLY A 17 -9.41 14.25 -17.33
N ALA A 18 -10.69 13.84 -17.38
CA ALA A 18 -11.81 14.68 -16.99
C ALA A 18 -12.01 14.76 -15.48
N ARG A 19 -11.63 13.70 -14.74
CA ARG A 19 -11.81 13.63 -13.29
C ARG A 19 -10.72 12.81 -12.61
N ASN A 20 -10.51 13.02 -11.32
CA ASN A 20 -9.76 12.09 -10.49
C ASN A 20 -10.69 10.93 -10.10
N ASP A 21 -10.16 9.73 -10.20
CA ASP A 21 -10.89 8.50 -9.97
C ASP A 21 -10.03 7.59 -9.09
N HIS A 22 -10.63 6.74 -8.25
CA HIS A 22 -9.93 5.87 -7.31
C HIS A 22 -9.04 4.83 -7.99
N GLY A 23 -9.32 4.48 -9.24
CA GLY A 23 -8.49 3.54 -10.02
C GLY A 23 -7.41 4.21 -10.90
N THR A 24 -7.31 5.56 -10.92
CA THR A 24 -6.47 6.28 -11.89
C THR A 24 -5.52 7.30 -11.24
N MET A 25 -5.69 7.56 -9.95
CA MET A 25 -5.05 8.68 -9.26
C MET A 25 -3.52 8.60 -9.25
N PHE A 26 -2.93 7.40 -9.12
CA PHE A 26 -1.48 7.27 -9.08
C PHE A 26 -0.83 7.39 -10.47
N LEU A 27 -1.54 7.03 -11.55
CA LEU A 27 -1.10 7.36 -12.89
C LEU A 27 -1.02 8.88 -13.08
N ARG A 28 -2.03 9.60 -12.61
CA ARG A 28 -2.06 11.06 -12.67
C ARG A 28 -0.97 11.69 -11.83
N ALA A 29 -0.77 11.22 -10.61
CA ALA A 29 0.30 11.66 -9.73
C ALA A 29 1.70 11.47 -10.35
N ALA A 30 1.92 10.34 -11.03
CA ALA A 30 3.14 10.06 -11.77
C ALA A 30 3.31 11.02 -12.97
N LYS A 31 2.27 11.19 -13.80
CA LYS A 31 2.31 12.08 -14.97
C LYS A 31 2.55 13.56 -14.60
N THR A 32 2.05 14.00 -13.45
CA THR A 32 2.21 15.38 -12.98
C THR A 32 3.46 15.61 -12.14
N GLY A 33 4.26 14.57 -11.89
CA GLY A 33 5.51 14.66 -11.12
C GLY A 33 5.30 14.79 -9.61
N VAL A 34 4.09 14.51 -9.09
CA VAL A 34 3.82 14.46 -7.65
C VAL A 34 4.53 13.27 -7.01
N ILE A 35 4.52 12.12 -7.69
CA ILE A 35 5.31 10.96 -7.31
C ILE A 35 6.39 10.67 -8.36
N ASP A 36 7.49 10.09 -7.90
CA ASP A 36 8.57 9.55 -8.74
C ASP A 36 8.35 8.05 -8.93
N PRO A 37 7.92 7.60 -10.12
CA PRO A 37 7.70 6.18 -10.37
C PRO A 37 8.95 5.32 -10.19
N SER A 38 10.14 5.87 -10.44
CA SER A 38 11.41 5.13 -10.32
C SER A 38 11.80 4.82 -8.88
N ARG A 39 11.19 5.51 -7.91
CA ARG A 39 11.39 5.34 -6.46
C ARG A 39 10.14 4.75 -5.79
N SER A 40 9.12 4.40 -6.56
CA SER A 40 7.82 3.94 -6.07
C SER A 40 7.64 2.43 -6.20
N ILE A 41 6.87 1.85 -5.29
CA ILE A 41 6.57 0.42 -5.24
C ILE A 41 5.12 0.17 -4.85
N GLN A 42 4.50 -0.82 -5.51
CA GLN A 42 3.19 -1.36 -5.22
C GLN A 42 3.33 -2.78 -4.69
N VAL A 43 2.67 -3.09 -3.58
CA VAL A 43 2.78 -4.37 -2.85
C VAL A 43 1.40 -5.00 -2.71
N GLY A 44 1.28 -6.26 -3.10
CA GLY A 44 0.03 -7.02 -2.95
C GLY A 44 -0.84 -7.08 -4.20
N ILE A 45 -0.42 -6.43 -5.29
CA ILE A 45 -1.19 -6.34 -6.53
C ILE A 45 -1.55 -7.72 -7.06
N ARG A 46 -2.83 -7.94 -7.38
CA ARG A 46 -3.34 -9.18 -7.95
C ARG A 46 -4.50 -9.00 -8.93
N SER A 47 -4.91 -7.76 -9.16
CA SER A 47 -5.72 -7.38 -10.30
C SER A 47 -4.84 -7.19 -11.55
N HIS A 48 -5.43 -7.38 -12.75
CA HIS A 48 -4.68 -7.30 -14.00
C HIS A 48 -4.53 -5.85 -14.45
N ASN A 49 -3.30 -5.34 -14.47
CA ASN A 49 -2.92 -4.13 -15.20
C ASN A 49 -1.56 -4.39 -15.87
N PRO A 50 -1.47 -4.43 -17.20
CA PRO A 50 -0.22 -4.73 -17.91
C PRO A 50 0.79 -3.59 -17.82
N GLU A 51 0.34 -2.35 -17.61
CA GLU A 51 1.20 -1.17 -17.60
C GLU A 51 1.64 -0.80 -16.18
N ARG A 52 2.95 -0.74 -15.97
CA ARG A 52 3.55 -0.43 -14.66
C ARG A 52 3.98 1.03 -14.51
N HIS A 53 4.03 1.79 -15.59
CA HIS A 53 4.40 3.21 -15.63
C HIS A 53 5.71 3.57 -14.91
N GLY A 54 6.67 2.62 -14.83
CA GLY A 54 7.94 2.80 -14.12
C GLY A 54 7.89 2.49 -12.62
N ILE A 55 6.72 2.20 -12.06
CA ILE A 55 6.54 1.76 -10.68
C ILE A 55 6.94 0.28 -10.54
N GLU A 56 7.65 -0.08 -9.50
CA GLU A 56 7.91 -1.48 -9.18
C GLU A 56 6.65 -2.15 -8.65
N VAL A 57 6.35 -3.36 -9.12
CA VAL A 57 5.16 -4.09 -8.70
C VAL A 57 5.56 -5.42 -8.09
N MET A 58 5.31 -5.56 -6.80
CA MET A 58 5.43 -6.80 -6.05
C MET A 58 4.05 -7.41 -5.85
N THR A 59 3.69 -8.37 -6.71
CA THR A 59 2.37 -9.00 -6.67
C THR A 59 2.16 -9.82 -5.39
N ALA A 60 0.91 -10.03 -4.94
CA ALA A 60 0.62 -10.87 -3.78
C ALA A 60 1.25 -12.28 -3.89
N PRO A 61 1.17 -12.99 -5.04
CA PRO A 61 1.90 -14.24 -5.19
C PRO A 61 3.43 -14.11 -5.07
N ALA A 62 4.01 -12.96 -5.41
CA ALA A 62 5.44 -12.74 -5.22
C ALA A 62 5.76 -12.57 -3.72
N VAL A 63 4.99 -11.76 -3.00
CA VAL A 63 5.10 -11.60 -1.54
C VAL A 63 5.01 -12.95 -0.84
N HIS A 64 4.02 -13.77 -1.19
CA HIS A 64 3.85 -15.10 -0.59
C HIS A 64 5.04 -16.03 -0.83
N ARG A 65 5.70 -15.94 -1.98
CA ARG A 65 6.88 -16.78 -2.29
C ARG A 65 8.16 -16.26 -1.68
N SER A 66 8.38 -14.95 -1.69
CA SER A 66 9.63 -14.34 -1.22
C SER A 66 9.68 -14.14 0.29
N GLY A 67 8.51 -13.96 0.92
CA GLY A 67 8.39 -13.74 2.35
C GLY A 67 8.52 -12.28 2.77
N ILE A 68 8.35 -12.04 4.06
CA ILE A 68 8.29 -10.71 4.68
C ILE A 68 9.61 -9.95 4.52
N ASP A 69 10.73 -10.56 4.90
CA ASP A 69 12.03 -9.89 4.89
C ASP A 69 12.45 -9.44 3.49
N ALA A 70 12.21 -10.28 2.47
CA ALA A 70 12.49 -9.92 1.09
C ALA A 70 11.57 -8.79 0.59
N THR A 71 10.32 -8.75 1.04
CA THR A 71 9.39 -7.67 0.73
C THR A 71 9.83 -6.35 1.36
N ILE A 72 10.23 -6.38 2.63
CA ILE A 72 10.78 -5.20 3.34
C ILE A 72 12.02 -4.69 2.60
N SER A 73 12.96 -5.57 2.25
CA SER A 73 14.17 -5.19 1.53
C SER A 73 13.85 -4.54 0.19
N ALA A 74 12.93 -5.12 -0.60
CA ALA A 74 12.52 -4.56 -1.88
C ALA A 74 11.92 -3.15 -1.74
N ILE A 75 11.07 -2.92 -0.74
CA ILE A 75 10.52 -1.58 -0.46
C ILE A 75 11.63 -0.60 -0.11
N ARG A 76 12.52 -0.98 0.81
CA ARG A 76 13.63 -0.12 1.27
C ARG A 76 14.61 0.20 0.16
N ASP A 77 14.98 -0.78 -0.65
CA ASP A 77 15.90 -0.60 -1.78
C ASP A 77 15.28 0.31 -2.84
N ARG A 78 13.99 0.19 -3.09
CA ARG A 78 13.28 0.99 -4.09
C ARG A 78 13.11 2.44 -3.66
N VAL A 79 12.72 2.68 -2.43
CA VAL A 79 12.50 4.02 -1.85
C VAL A 79 13.84 4.70 -1.55
N GLY A 80 14.78 3.98 -0.94
CA GLY A 80 16.07 4.49 -0.52
C GLY A 80 15.94 5.65 0.46
N ASP A 81 16.53 6.80 0.13
CA ASP A 81 16.54 8.04 0.90
C ASP A 81 15.46 9.04 0.50
N ALA A 82 14.51 8.64 -0.36
CA ALA A 82 13.46 9.54 -0.81
C ALA A 82 12.40 9.74 0.28
N LYS A 83 11.83 10.94 0.33
CA LYS A 83 10.58 11.18 1.07
C LYS A 83 9.47 10.34 0.46
N ALA A 84 8.74 9.60 1.29
CA ALA A 84 7.73 8.67 0.86
C ALA A 84 6.33 9.05 1.34
N TYR A 85 5.32 8.77 0.52
CA TYR A 85 3.92 8.71 0.90
C TYR A 85 3.50 7.24 0.95
N LEU A 86 2.92 6.82 2.07
CA LEU A 86 2.43 5.48 2.27
C LEU A 86 0.91 5.45 2.18
N THR A 87 0.37 4.65 1.29
CA THR A 87 -1.08 4.39 1.20
C THR A 87 -1.35 2.92 1.45
N PHE A 88 -2.34 2.66 2.28
CA PHE A 88 -2.73 1.31 2.65
C PHE A 88 -4.21 1.11 2.33
N ASP A 89 -4.48 0.49 1.19
CA ASP A 89 -5.81 -0.02 0.88
C ASP A 89 -6.04 -1.33 1.66
N VAL A 90 -7.15 -1.41 2.38
CA VAL A 90 -7.46 -2.58 3.20
C VAL A 90 -7.69 -3.84 2.37
N ASP A 91 -7.97 -3.70 1.07
CA ASP A 91 -8.14 -4.82 0.17
C ASP A 91 -6.83 -5.51 -0.23
N VAL A 92 -5.64 -4.93 0.12
CA VAL A 92 -4.37 -5.68 0.07
C VAL A 92 -4.45 -6.95 0.91
N LEU A 93 -5.20 -6.89 2.00
CA LEU A 93 -5.48 -8.06 2.84
C LEU A 93 -6.40 -9.03 2.11
N ASP A 94 -6.24 -10.31 2.40
CA ASP A 94 -7.20 -11.32 1.91
C ASP A 94 -8.59 -11.07 2.51
N PRO A 95 -9.67 -11.30 1.76
CA PRO A 95 -11.04 -11.15 2.27
C PRO A 95 -11.34 -11.96 3.54
N ALA A 96 -10.55 -12.96 3.87
CA ALA A 96 -10.62 -13.67 5.15
C ALA A 96 -10.24 -12.79 6.35
N PHE A 97 -9.45 -11.72 6.15
CA PHE A 97 -8.98 -10.78 7.17
C PHE A 97 -9.61 -9.40 7.04
N ALA A 98 -10.02 -9.01 5.83
CA ALA A 98 -10.64 -7.70 5.57
C ALA A 98 -11.81 -7.85 4.57
N PRO A 99 -12.96 -8.41 5.02
CA PRO A 99 -14.13 -8.58 4.16
C PRO A 99 -14.86 -7.26 3.86
N GLY A 100 -14.69 -6.23 4.70
CA GLY A 100 -15.43 -4.97 4.64
C GLY A 100 -14.79 -3.94 3.73
N THR A 101 -14.68 -4.26 2.45
CA THR A 101 -14.17 -3.36 1.40
C THR A 101 -15.03 -3.47 0.13
N GLY A 102 -14.91 -2.49 -0.77
CA GLY A 102 -15.72 -2.40 -1.99
C GLY A 102 -15.32 -3.38 -3.08
N THR A 103 -14.03 -3.65 -3.23
CA THR A 103 -13.45 -4.43 -4.34
C THR A 103 -12.51 -5.55 -3.86
N PRO A 104 -12.98 -6.46 -2.99
CA PRO A 104 -12.14 -7.52 -2.44
C PRO A 104 -11.66 -8.49 -3.51
N VAL A 105 -10.38 -8.89 -3.45
CA VAL A 105 -9.79 -9.90 -4.33
C VAL A 105 -9.16 -10.99 -3.48
N ALA A 106 -9.46 -12.26 -3.74
CA ALA A 106 -8.88 -13.40 -3.03
C ALA A 106 -7.37 -13.54 -3.31
N GLY A 107 -6.64 -14.15 -2.37
CA GLY A 107 -5.20 -14.38 -2.46
C GLY A 107 -4.35 -13.22 -1.94
N GLY A 108 -4.93 -12.37 -1.08
CA GLY A 108 -4.26 -11.26 -0.42
C GLY A 108 -3.35 -11.66 0.74
N LEU A 109 -2.84 -10.67 1.45
CA LEU A 109 -1.99 -10.86 2.61
C LEU A 109 -2.82 -11.19 3.85
N ALA A 110 -2.26 -11.99 4.76
CA ALA A 110 -2.77 -12.07 6.11
C ALA A 110 -2.45 -10.76 6.85
N SER A 111 -3.32 -10.35 7.79
CA SER A 111 -3.12 -9.11 8.56
C SER A 111 -1.76 -9.05 9.26
N TRP A 112 -1.30 -10.17 9.86
CA TRP A 112 0.00 -10.23 10.51
C TRP A 112 1.17 -10.02 9.54
N GLN A 113 1.08 -10.50 8.28
CA GLN A 113 2.11 -10.26 7.26
C GLN A 113 2.23 -8.78 6.93
N ALA A 114 1.09 -8.12 6.71
CA ALA A 114 1.07 -6.68 6.43
C ALA A 114 1.64 -5.86 7.58
N LEU A 115 1.28 -6.17 8.83
CA LEU A 115 1.79 -5.49 10.02
C LEU A 115 3.31 -5.68 10.18
N GLU A 116 3.83 -6.88 9.99
CA GLU A 116 5.29 -7.14 10.05
C GLU A 116 6.04 -6.41 8.94
N ILE A 117 5.49 -6.35 7.72
CA ILE A 117 6.10 -5.57 6.64
C ILE A 117 6.12 -4.08 7.02
N LEU A 118 5.00 -3.51 7.49
CA LEU A 118 4.92 -2.10 7.91
C LEU A 118 5.95 -1.77 8.99
N ARG A 119 6.06 -2.58 10.03
CA ARG A 119 7.05 -2.40 11.11
C ARG A 119 8.48 -2.43 10.61
N GLY A 120 8.76 -3.24 9.59
CA GLY A 120 10.05 -3.30 8.92
C GLY A 120 10.41 -2.04 8.12
N LEU A 121 9.49 -1.07 7.96
CA LEU A 121 9.74 0.20 7.26
C LEU A 121 10.25 1.30 8.20
N SER A 122 10.46 1.02 9.49
CA SER A 122 11.03 1.98 10.46
C SER A 122 12.33 2.60 9.92
N GLY A 123 12.45 3.93 10.02
CA GLY A 123 13.58 4.71 9.52
C GLY A 123 13.51 5.10 8.04
N LEU A 124 12.42 4.80 7.31
CA LEU A 124 12.12 5.47 6.04
C LEU A 124 11.49 6.85 6.32
N ASP A 125 11.83 7.86 5.53
CA ASP A 125 11.26 9.22 5.63
C ASP A 125 9.81 9.24 5.07
N ILE A 126 8.85 8.69 5.85
CA ILE A 126 7.44 8.67 5.52
C ILE A 126 6.81 9.99 5.95
N VAL A 127 6.55 10.89 5.01
CA VAL A 127 6.05 12.25 5.26
C VAL A 127 4.54 12.38 5.27
N GLY A 128 3.81 11.33 4.88
CA GLY A 128 2.36 11.28 4.89
C GLY A 128 1.86 9.86 4.67
N ALA A 129 0.67 9.57 5.18
CA ALA A 129 0.04 8.26 4.97
C ALA A 129 -1.48 8.36 5.00
N ASP A 130 -2.13 7.35 4.42
CA ASP A 130 -3.56 7.09 4.57
C ASP A 130 -3.85 5.59 4.73
N VAL A 131 -5.05 5.29 5.22
CA VAL A 131 -5.63 3.95 5.23
C VAL A 131 -7.03 4.08 4.62
N VAL A 132 -7.28 3.40 3.52
CA VAL A 132 -8.44 3.64 2.66
C VAL A 132 -9.26 2.38 2.40
N GLU A 133 -10.41 2.58 1.77
CA GLU A 133 -11.35 1.56 1.27
C GLU A 133 -12.02 0.70 2.35
N VAL A 134 -11.99 1.10 3.62
CA VAL A 134 -12.86 0.47 4.63
C VAL A 134 -14.32 0.81 4.31
N SER A 135 -15.12 -0.20 4.09
CA SER A 135 -16.56 -0.08 3.82
C SER A 135 -17.38 -0.74 4.93
N PRO A 136 -17.78 0.00 5.98
CA PRO A 136 -18.48 -0.55 7.13
C PRO A 136 -19.75 -1.34 6.79
N PRO A 137 -20.55 -0.98 5.75
CA PRO A 137 -21.73 -1.77 5.38
C PRO A 137 -21.44 -3.21 4.93
N TYR A 138 -20.19 -3.46 4.46
CA TYR A 138 -19.75 -4.81 4.06
C TYR A 138 -18.91 -5.49 5.13
N ASP A 139 -18.56 -4.77 6.21
CA ASP A 139 -17.72 -5.34 7.26
C ASP A 139 -18.52 -6.29 8.15
N HIS A 140 -17.89 -7.39 8.55
CA HIS A 140 -18.48 -8.38 9.42
C HIS A 140 -17.83 -8.32 10.79
N ALA A 141 -18.60 -8.01 11.82
CA ALA A 141 -18.10 -7.86 13.19
C ALA A 141 -16.93 -6.89 13.34
N GLU A 142 -16.88 -5.85 12.50
CA GLU A 142 -15.85 -4.80 12.52
C GLU A 142 -14.41 -5.32 12.31
N ILE A 143 -14.24 -6.50 11.71
CA ILE A 143 -12.93 -7.14 11.50
C ILE A 143 -12.03 -6.26 10.64
N THR A 144 -12.58 -5.70 9.55
CA THR A 144 -11.84 -4.82 8.64
C THR A 144 -11.50 -3.49 9.30
N ALA A 145 -12.47 -2.89 10.01
CA ALA A 145 -12.25 -1.65 10.75
C ALA A 145 -11.16 -1.82 11.82
N LEU A 146 -11.14 -2.96 12.52
CA LEU A 146 -10.10 -3.29 13.50
C LEU A 146 -8.72 -3.43 12.82
N ALA A 147 -8.65 -4.12 11.68
CA ALA A 147 -7.40 -4.26 10.92
C ALA A 147 -6.88 -2.89 10.47
N ALA A 148 -7.74 -2.05 9.89
CA ALA A 148 -7.40 -0.70 9.45
C ALA A 148 -6.93 0.19 10.61
N ALA A 149 -7.62 0.15 11.75
CA ALA A 149 -7.22 0.89 12.95
C ALA A 149 -5.84 0.45 13.48
N THR A 150 -5.54 -0.86 13.42
CA THR A 150 -4.24 -1.39 13.82
C THR A 150 -3.13 -0.93 12.87
N VAL A 151 -3.39 -0.95 11.56
CA VAL A 151 -2.47 -0.40 10.54
C VAL A 151 -2.21 1.08 10.77
N ALA A 152 -3.26 1.88 10.97
CA ALA A 152 -3.12 3.31 11.25
C ALA A 152 -2.30 3.57 12.53
N HIS A 153 -2.53 2.77 13.59
CA HIS A 153 -1.74 2.85 14.81
C HIS A 153 -0.26 2.52 14.55
N ASP A 154 0.05 1.45 13.80
CA ASP A 154 1.44 1.09 13.49
C ASP A 154 2.13 2.18 12.65
N ILE A 155 1.43 2.83 11.72
CA ILE A 155 1.96 4.00 10.97
C ILE A 155 2.30 5.14 11.92
N LEU A 156 1.43 5.47 12.89
CA LEU A 156 1.73 6.47 13.91
C LEU A 156 2.95 6.09 14.78
N CYS A 157 3.12 4.80 15.06
CA CYS A 157 4.29 4.31 15.79
C CYS A 157 5.59 4.47 14.97
N LEU A 158 5.56 4.31 13.64
CA LEU A 158 6.71 4.59 12.78
C LEU A 158 7.17 6.05 12.93
N TRP A 159 6.25 7.00 12.84
CA TRP A 159 6.58 8.43 13.02
C TRP A 159 7.10 8.76 14.42
N ALA A 160 6.51 8.17 15.48
CA ALA A 160 6.96 8.41 16.85
C ALA A 160 8.35 7.84 17.16
N GLN A 161 8.83 6.88 16.38
CA GLN A 161 10.20 6.35 16.51
C GLN A 161 11.23 7.30 15.89
N ASP A 162 10.92 7.93 14.78
CA ASP A 162 11.82 8.85 14.09
C ASP A 162 12.07 10.13 14.92
N GLU A 163 11.07 10.65 15.63
CA GLU A 163 11.21 11.79 16.52
C GLU A 163 12.13 11.53 17.74
N ARG A 164 12.33 10.27 18.14
CA ARG A 164 13.22 9.90 19.24
C ARG A 164 14.68 9.70 18.80
N ALA A 165 14.91 9.61 17.51
CA ALA A 165 16.25 9.44 16.91
C ALA A 165 16.89 10.77 16.50
N ALA A 166 16.15 11.87 16.52
CA ALA A 166 16.59 13.23 16.23
C ALA A 166 16.94 13.99 17.52
#